data_5d4f9d379403877bf4ad7452048a05d4
#
_entry.id   5d4f9d379403877bf4ad7452048a05d4
#
_cell.length_a   1.000
_cell.length_b   1.000
_cell.length_c   1.000
_cell.angle_alpha   90.00
_cell.angle_beta   90.00
_cell.angle_gamma   90.00
#
_symmetry.space_group_name_H-M   'P 1'
#
loop_
_entity.id
_entity.type
_entity.pdbx_description
1 polymer ?
#
loop_
_entity_poly.entity_id
_entity_poly.type
_entity_poly.pdbx_seq_one_letter_code
_entity_poly.pdbx_strand_id
1 'polypeptide(L)'
;MRELFFETGRQATALHTLFSERCGAHSFGACEQYLLRDGKPWLPVMAEFHFTRYDCAEWELELRKIKAGGADIVATYLFWIFHEPVQGEFDFSGSRDIGRFLALCRKVGLYAFVRLGPWCHGECRNGGFPDWLQQSGVPLRGCDERYLALVKRLFAAYAEQIRPWLFASGGPVIGLQLENEMVGNAEYLRRLKALALACGMHTPLYTVTGWGANVQLPWGEALPVYGAYPAAPWTEH
;
A
#
# COMPACT_ATOMS: atom_id res chain seq x y z
N MET A 1 -36.98 17.91 -8.11
CA MET A 1 -35.87 16.93 -8.03
C MET A 1 -36.27 15.77 -8.93
N ARG A 2 -35.53 15.46 -9.98
CA ARG A 2 -35.80 14.28 -10.83
C ARG A 2 -35.09 13.09 -10.22
N GLU A 3 -35.82 12.10 -9.77
CA GLU A 3 -35.25 10.81 -9.38
C GLU A 3 -34.85 10.05 -10.65
N LEU A 4 -33.59 9.66 -10.72
CA LEU A 4 -33.09 8.79 -11.78
C LEU A 4 -33.06 7.36 -11.25
N PHE A 5 -33.91 6.49 -11.77
CA PHE A 5 -33.88 5.08 -11.49
C PHE A 5 -33.05 4.37 -12.56
N PHE A 6 -32.04 3.63 -12.14
CA PHE A 6 -31.30 2.72 -13.01
C PHE A 6 -31.73 1.30 -12.70
N GLU A 7 -32.45 0.66 -13.58
CA GLU A 7 -32.61 -0.80 -13.52
C GLU A 7 -31.34 -1.46 -14.01
N THR A 8 -30.53 -1.96 -13.08
CA THR A 8 -29.44 -2.85 -13.42
C THR A 8 -30.01 -4.26 -13.57
N GLY A 9 -30.40 -4.63 -14.79
CA GLY A 9 -30.97 -5.95 -15.12
C GLY A 9 -29.99 -7.12 -15.00
N ARG A 10 -28.97 -7.03 -14.15
CA ARG A 10 -28.07 -8.13 -13.79
C ARG A 10 -28.64 -8.88 -12.59
N GLN A 11 -29.02 -10.15 -12.81
CA GLN A 11 -29.17 -11.10 -11.71
C GLN A 11 -27.91 -11.02 -10.84
N ALA A 12 -28.11 -10.92 -9.51
CA ALA A 12 -27.01 -10.95 -8.56
C ALA A 12 -26.30 -12.30 -8.68
N THR A 13 -25.25 -12.36 -9.44
CA THR A 13 -24.33 -13.50 -9.46
C THR A 13 -23.67 -13.53 -8.08
N ALA A 14 -23.62 -14.69 -7.45
CA ALA A 14 -22.91 -14.85 -6.18
C ALA A 14 -21.45 -14.46 -6.40
N LEU A 15 -21.02 -13.35 -5.79
CA LEU A 15 -19.66 -12.86 -5.91
C LEU A 15 -18.74 -13.69 -5.02
N HIS A 16 -17.66 -14.19 -5.60
CA HIS A 16 -16.64 -14.90 -4.82
C HIS A 16 -15.79 -13.90 -4.06
N THR A 17 -15.66 -14.11 -2.75
CA THR A 17 -14.69 -13.37 -1.94
C THR A 17 -13.30 -13.86 -2.30
N LEU A 18 -12.44 -12.94 -2.79
CA LEU A 18 -11.07 -13.26 -3.18
C LEU A 18 -10.19 -13.49 -1.95
N PHE A 19 -10.31 -12.60 -0.98
CA PHE A 19 -9.69 -12.72 0.33
C PHE A 19 -10.42 -11.86 1.35
N SER A 20 -10.38 -12.28 2.59
CA SER A 20 -10.89 -11.52 3.73
C SER A 20 -10.12 -11.89 4.98
N GLU A 21 -10.07 -10.95 5.91
CA GLU A 21 -9.54 -11.16 7.25
C GLU A 21 -10.47 -10.55 8.28
N ARG A 22 -10.51 -11.14 9.45
CA ARG A 22 -11.38 -10.73 10.54
C ARG A 22 -10.57 -10.40 11.79
N CYS A 23 -10.92 -9.30 12.44
CA CYS A 23 -10.41 -8.94 13.76
C CYS A 23 -11.57 -8.50 14.65
N GLY A 24 -11.89 -9.29 15.68
CA GLY A 24 -13.07 -9.07 16.51
C GLY A 24 -14.37 -9.08 15.70
N ALA A 25 -15.14 -8.01 15.80
CA ALA A 25 -16.40 -7.84 15.07
C ALA A 25 -16.21 -7.32 13.63
N HIS A 26 -15.02 -6.90 13.26
CA HIS A 26 -14.75 -6.28 11.98
C HIS A 26 -14.03 -7.21 11.02
N SER A 27 -14.29 -7.03 9.72
CA SER A 27 -13.60 -7.74 8.63
C SER A 27 -13.33 -6.82 7.47
N PHE A 28 -12.21 -7.09 6.76
CA PHE A 28 -11.89 -6.46 5.48
C PHE A 28 -11.56 -7.53 4.45
N GLY A 29 -11.87 -7.23 3.21
CA GLY A 29 -11.60 -8.13 2.11
C GLY A 29 -11.92 -7.50 0.77
N ALA A 30 -11.89 -8.33 -0.25
CA ALA A 30 -12.29 -7.96 -1.60
C ALA A 30 -13.04 -9.10 -2.27
N CYS A 31 -13.95 -8.75 -3.14
CA CYS A 31 -14.51 -9.66 -4.13
C CYS A 31 -14.09 -9.21 -5.53
N GLU A 32 -14.63 -9.87 -6.55
CA GLU A 32 -14.28 -9.58 -7.96
C GLU A 32 -14.66 -8.15 -8.41
N GLN A 33 -15.52 -7.45 -7.69
CA GLN A 33 -16.07 -6.17 -8.13
C GLN A 33 -15.77 -5.01 -7.17
N TYR A 34 -15.61 -5.25 -5.87
CA TYR A 34 -15.44 -4.21 -4.88
C TYR A 34 -14.75 -4.70 -3.60
N LEU A 35 -14.32 -3.75 -2.81
CA LEU A 35 -13.84 -4.01 -1.45
C LEU A 35 -15.01 -4.34 -0.54
N LEU A 36 -14.72 -5.10 0.52
CA LEU A 36 -15.69 -5.51 1.52
C LEU A 36 -15.27 -5.00 2.90
N ARG A 37 -16.21 -4.43 3.62
CA ARG A 37 -16.09 -4.13 5.04
C ARG A 37 -17.27 -4.75 5.78
N ASP A 38 -16.98 -5.58 6.76
CA ASP A 38 -17.98 -6.31 7.55
C ASP A 38 -18.96 -7.10 6.66
N GLY A 39 -18.44 -7.70 5.58
CA GLY A 39 -19.19 -8.48 4.59
C GLY A 39 -20.06 -7.65 3.64
N LYS A 40 -20.01 -6.33 3.72
CA LYS A 40 -20.78 -5.43 2.85
C LYS A 40 -19.89 -4.70 1.85
N PRO A 41 -20.42 -4.36 0.65
CA PRO A 41 -19.70 -3.50 -0.30
C PRO A 41 -19.21 -2.22 0.36
N TRP A 42 -17.97 -1.87 0.10
CA TRP A 42 -17.34 -0.68 0.65
C TRP A 42 -16.53 0.06 -0.42
N LEU A 43 -16.85 1.34 -0.59
CA LEU A 43 -16.13 2.25 -1.48
C LEU A 43 -15.45 3.33 -0.63
N PRO A 44 -14.23 3.09 -0.15
CA PRO A 44 -13.54 4.05 0.71
C PRO A 44 -12.98 5.22 -0.08
N VAL A 45 -12.88 6.36 0.59
CA VAL A 45 -12.05 7.47 0.16
C VAL A 45 -10.67 7.31 0.77
N MET A 46 -9.65 7.25 -0.07
CA MET A 46 -8.26 7.14 0.36
C MET A 46 -7.50 8.43 0.04
N ALA A 47 -6.93 9.06 1.05
CA ALA A 47 -6.03 10.19 0.92
C ALA A 47 -4.58 9.70 0.98
N GLU A 48 -3.68 10.34 0.26
CA GLU A 48 -2.24 10.05 0.33
C GLU A 48 -1.53 11.11 1.15
N PHE A 49 -0.72 10.68 2.13
CA PHE A 49 0.05 11.55 2.99
C PHE A 49 1.40 10.90 3.31
N HIS A 50 2.47 11.45 2.75
CA HIS A 50 3.83 10.94 2.97
C HIS A 50 4.41 11.50 4.26
N PHE A 51 4.22 10.78 5.36
CA PHE A 51 4.57 11.21 6.71
C PHE A 51 6.03 11.64 6.87
N THR A 52 6.95 11.00 6.16
CA THR A 52 8.39 11.33 6.23
C THR A 52 8.73 12.71 5.65
N ARG A 53 7.81 13.36 4.93
CA ARG A 53 7.98 14.69 4.33
C ARG A 53 7.39 15.81 5.19
N TYR A 54 6.88 15.46 6.38
CA TYR A 54 6.21 16.38 7.26
C TYR A 54 6.77 16.30 8.67
N ASP A 55 6.73 17.40 9.42
CA ASP A 55 7.17 17.38 10.82
C ASP A 55 6.29 16.42 11.62
N CYS A 56 6.91 15.51 12.35
CA CYS A 56 6.19 14.52 13.14
C CYS A 56 5.36 15.14 14.29
N ALA A 57 5.64 16.37 14.69
CA ALA A 57 4.82 17.11 15.66
C ALA A 57 3.45 17.49 15.11
N GLU A 58 3.32 17.63 13.79
CA GLU A 58 2.10 18.06 13.13
C GLU A 58 1.24 16.93 12.56
N TRP A 59 1.75 15.69 12.54
CA TRP A 59 1.04 14.56 11.95
C TRP A 59 -0.38 14.36 12.46
N GLU A 60 -0.61 14.51 13.77
CA GLU A 60 -1.96 14.34 14.32
C GLU A 60 -2.93 15.38 13.77
N LEU A 61 -2.51 16.64 13.68
CA LEU A 61 -3.31 17.70 13.13
C LEU A 61 -3.68 17.45 11.67
N GLU A 62 -2.70 17.05 10.87
CA GLU A 62 -2.92 16.78 9.44
C GLU A 62 -3.82 15.53 9.24
N LEU A 63 -3.62 14.47 10.00
CA LEU A 63 -4.51 13.30 9.97
C LEU A 63 -5.95 13.65 10.36
N ARG A 64 -6.15 14.56 11.32
CA ARG A 64 -7.49 15.06 11.67
C ARG A 64 -8.12 15.86 10.55
N LYS A 65 -7.36 16.68 9.81
CA LYS A 65 -7.85 17.40 8.62
C LYS A 65 -8.25 16.40 7.52
N ILE A 66 -7.42 15.40 7.25
CA ILE A 66 -7.71 14.32 6.28
C ILE A 66 -9.01 13.60 6.67
N LYS A 67 -9.17 13.25 7.94
CA LYS A 67 -10.40 12.61 8.44
C LYS A 67 -11.61 13.51 8.31
N ALA A 68 -11.50 14.79 8.65
CA ALA A 68 -12.57 15.77 8.51
C ALA A 68 -12.95 16.01 7.03
N GLY A 69 -12.01 15.82 6.11
CA GLY A 69 -12.24 15.84 4.66
C GLY A 69 -13.02 14.63 4.12
N GLY A 70 -13.35 13.65 4.97
CA GLY A 70 -14.16 12.49 4.61
C GLY A 70 -13.34 11.26 4.20
N ALA A 71 -12.02 11.26 4.41
CA ALA A 71 -11.22 10.08 4.13
C ALA A 71 -11.47 8.95 5.14
N ASP A 72 -11.47 7.73 4.64
CA ASP A 72 -11.53 6.48 5.42
C ASP A 72 -10.13 5.92 5.66
N ILE A 73 -9.26 6.06 4.67
CA ILE A 73 -7.93 5.47 4.63
C ILE A 73 -6.90 6.58 4.38
N VAL A 74 -5.74 6.46 5.00
CA VAL A 74 -4.54 7.21 4.61
C VAL A 74 -3.52 6.25 4.02
N ALA A 75 -3.03 6.56 2.81
CA ALA A 75 -1.93 5.85 2.18
C ALA A 75 -0.62 6.58 2.42
N THR A 76 0.45 5.83 2.61
CA THR A 76 1.79 6.39 2.75
C THR A 76 2.87 5.44 2.24
N TYR A 77 3.93 6.02 1.66
CA TYR A 77 5.13 5.26 1.30
C TYR A 77 6.08 5.07 2.47
N LEU A 78 6.77 3.92 2.44
CA LEU A 78 8.03 3.71 3.13
C LEU A 78 9.17 3.85 2.10
N PHE A 79 9.76 5.03 2.02
CA PHE A 79 10.86 5.28 1.09
C PHE A 79 12.15 4.66 1.63
N TRP A 80 12.72 3.69 0.93
CA TRP A 80 13.95 3.02 1.34
C TRP A 80 15.09 3.99 1.63
N ILE A 81 15.27 4.99 0.75
CA ILE A 81 16.32 6.02 0.89
C ILE A 81 16.24 6.79 2.22
N PHE A 82 15.05 6.90 2.84
CA PHE A 82 14.89 7.61 4.12
C PHE A 82 15.13 6.70 5.30
N HIS A 83 14.84 5.40 5.17
CA HIS A 83 14.95 4.45 6.26
C HIS A 83 16.30 3.73 6.31
N GLU A 84 17.04 3.69 5.21
CA GLU A 84 18.39 3.10 5.13
C GLU A 84 19.29 3.95 4.23
N PRO A 85 19.58 5.21 4.61
CA PRO A 85 20.45 6.09 3.81
C PRO A 85 21.88 5.56 3.69
N VAL A 86 22.35 4.83 4.70
CA VAL A 86 23.63 4.11 4.73
C VAL A 86 23.32 2.62 4.81
N GLN A 87 23.99 1.82 3.99
CA GLN A 87 23.74 0.38 3.91
C GLN A 87 23.93 -0.29 5.27
N GLY A 88 22.89 -0.96 5.76
CA GLY A 88 22.86 -1.67 7.02
C GLY A 88 22.38 -0.82 8.21
N GLU A 89 22.22 0.48 8.05
CA GLU A 89 21.82 1.40 9.11
C GLU A 89 20.36 1.85 8.89
N PHE A 90 19.44 1.14 9.54
CA PHE A 90 18.02 1.50 9.48
C PHE A 90 17.68 2.55 10.55
N ASP A 91 16.86 3.54 10.15
CA ASP A 91 16.37 4.59 11.04
C ASP A 91 14.84 4.71 10.94
N PHE A 92 14.18 4.51 12.07
CA PHE A 92 12.74 4.68 12.26
C PHE A 92 12.43 5.69 13.37
N SER A 93 13.27 6.70 13.55
CA SER A 93 13.11 7.73 14.58
C SER A 93 12.56 9.04 14.03
N GLY A 94 12.02 9.90 14.88
CA GLY A 94 11.53 11.23 14.52
C GLY A 94 10.49 11.19 13.40
N SER A 95 10.73 11.93 12.31
CA SER A 95 9.84 11.92 11.14
C SER A 95 9.92 10.65 10.27
N ARG A 96 10.68 9.63 10.69
CA ARG A 96 10.73 8.31 10.08
C ARG A 96 10.01 7.24 10.89
N ASP A 97 9.42 7.59 12.04
CA ASP A 97 8.72 6.66 12.94
C ASP A 97 7.34 6.28 12.40
N ILE A 98 7.32 5.24 11.57
CA ILE A 98 6.07 4.69 11.02
C ILE A 98 5.17 4.13 12.12
N GLY A 99 5.72 3.55 13.19
CA GLY A 99 4.94 3.02 14.30
C GLY A 99 4.12 4.10 14.97
N ARG A 100 4.74 5.24 15.30
CA ARG A 100 4.06 6.42 15.84
C ARG A 100 3.02 6.97 14.85
N PHE A 101 3.34 7.03 13.56
CA PHE A 101 2.37 7.47 12.55
C PHE A 101 1.13 6.58 12.53
N LEU A 102 1.31 5.25 12.53
CA LEU A 102 0.21 4.29 12.55
C LEU A 102 -0.61 4.36 13.85
N ALA A 103 0.04 4.61 14.99
CA ALA A 103 -0.65 4.87 16.25
C ALA A 103 -1.58 6.09 16.16
N LEU A 104 -1.14 7.16 15.50
CA LEU A 104 -1.95 8.36 15.27
C LEU A 104 -3.09 8.11 14.28
N CYS A 105 -2.87 7.34 13.20
CA CYS A 105 -3.94 6.92 12.30
C CYS A 105 -5.06 6.21 13.08
N ARG A 106 -4.71 5.25 13.92
CA ARG A 106 -5.65 4.54 14.78
C ARG A 106 -6.37 5.49 15.74
N LYS A 107 -5.65 6.41 16.39
CA LYS A 107 -6.22 7.41 17.32
C LYS A 107 -7.25 8.31 16.65
N VAL A 108 -7.00 8.70 15.39
CA VAL A 108 -7.89 9.59 14.62
C VAL A 108 -9.05 8.82 13.97
N GLY A 109 -8.98 7.48 13.93
CA GLY A 109 -9.99 6.64 13.30
C GLY A 109 -9.86 6.58 11.78
N LEU A 110 -8.63 6.61 11.28
CA LEU A 110 -8.26 6.33 9.90
C LEU A 110 -7.68 4.92 9.80
N TYR A 111 -8.06 4.18 8.78
CA TYR A 111 -7.29 3.02 8.36
C TYR A 111 -6.02 3.46 7.63
N ALA A 112 -5.05 2.57 7.54
CA ALA A 112 -3.78 2.84 6.88
C ALA A 112 -3.54 1.86 5.74
N PHE A 113 -2.98 2.39 4.67
CA PHE A 113 -2.51 1.64 3.52
C PHE A 113 -1.02 1.91 3.35
N VAL A 114 -0.18 0.91 3.62
CA VAL A 114 1.27 1.09 3.61
C VAL A 114 1.86 0.62 2.30
N ARG A 115 2.52 1.54 1.59
CA ARG A 115 3.15 1.28 0.30
C ARG A 115 4.61 0.92 0.55
N LEU A 116 4.92 -0.40 0.49
CA LEU A 116 6.22 -0.95 0.88
C LEU A 116 7.33 -0.68 -0.13
N GLY A 117 6.97 -0.36 -1.35
CA GLY A 117 7.94 -0.35 -2.44
C GLY A 117 8.34 -1.78 -2.85
N PRO A 118 9.64 -2.06 -3.10
CA PRO A 118 10.86 -1.27 -2.85
C PRO A 118 11.03 -0.01 -3.69
N TRP A 119 10.48 0.01 -4.91
CA TRP A 119 10.42 1.18 -5.77
C TRP A 119 9.11 1.93 -5.53
N CYS A 120 9.19 3.23 -5.35
CA CYS A 120 8.05 4.06 -4.97
C CYS A 120 7.66 5.10 -6.01
N HIS A 121 8.53 5.54 -6.93
CA HIS A 121 8.42 6.82 -7.64
C HIS A 121 8.26 7.97 -6.64
N GLY A 122 7.03 8.39 -6.39
CA GLY A 122 6.61 9.32 -5.34
C GLY A 122 7.38 10.65 -5.36
N GLU A 123 7.81 11.12 -6.54
CA GLU A 123 8.69 12.30 -6.72
C GLU A 123 9.89 12.26 -5.74
N CYS A 124 10.44 11.06 -5.55
CA CYS A 124 11.60 10.80 -4.72
C CYS A 124 12.80 10.46 -5.59
N ARG A 125 13.97 11.01 -5.22
CA ARG A 125 15.22 10.69 -5.91
C ARG A 125 15.42 9.18 -6.00
N ASN A 126 15.87 8.69 -7.16
CA ASN A 126 16.07 7.29 -7.46
C ASN A 126 14.81 6.42 -7.27
N GLY A 127 13.59 7.02 -7.36
CA GLY A 127 12.35 6.30 -7.09
C GLY A 127 12.23 5.78 -5.65
N GLY A 128 12.98 6.35 -4.73
CA GLY A 128 13.06 5.95 -3.32
C GLY A 128 14.17 4.97 -2.99
N PHE A 129 14.98 4.54 -3.96
CA PHE A 129 16.15 3.70 -3.70
C PHE A 129 17.30 4.53 -3.12
N PRO A 130 18.04 4.03 -2.11
CA PRO A 130 19.22 4.68 -1.59
C PRO A 130 20.37 4.68 -2.60
N ASP A 131 21.25 5.67 -2.49
CA ASP A 131 22.37 5.85 -3.42
C ASP A 131 23.33 4.65 -3.44
N TRP A 132 23.60 4.06 -2.29
CA TRP A 132 24.45 2.88 -2.19
C TRP A 132 23.88 1.70 -3.00
N LEU A 133 22.54 1.56 -3.08
CA LEU A 133 21.90 0.51 -3.86
C LEU A 133 22.03 0.80 -5.37
N GLN A 134 21.84 2.04 -5.79
CA GLN A 134 22.05 2.46 -7.19
C GLN A 134 23.49 2.22 -7.66
N GLN A 135 24.44 2.37 -6.77
CA GLN A 135 25.87 2.21 -7.04
C GLN A 135 26.34 0.75 -6.91
N SER A 136 25.50 -0.16 -6.43
CA SER A 136 25.87 -1.54 -6.15
C SER A 136 26.17 -2.40 -7.39
N GLY A 137 25.71 -1.96 -8.58
CA GLY A 137 25.76 -2.77 -9.80
C GLY A 137 24.84 -3.98 -9.82
N VAL A 138 23.95 -4.11 -8.84
CA VAL A 138 22.93 -5.18 -8.79
C VAL A 138 21.76 -4.80 -9.69
N PRO A 139 21.27 -5.70 -10.58
CA PRO A 139 20.05 -5.46 -11.34
C PRO A 139 18.86 -5.26 -10.41
N LEU A 140 18.20 -4.10 -10.52
CA LEU A 140 17.12 -3.70 -9.64
C LEU A 140 15.74 -4.00 -10.27
N ARG A 141 14.69 -4.00 -9.46
CA ARG A 141 13.29 -4.20 -9.87
C ARG A 141 13.07 -5.48 -10.67
N GLY A 142 13.66 -6.59 -10.21
CA GLY A 142 13.57 -7.89 -10.87
C GLY A 142 13.88 -9.05 -9.94
N CYS A 143 14.08 -10.22 -10.52
CA CYS A 143 14.29 -11.47 -9.79
C CYS A 143 15.78 -11.81 -9.54
N ASP A 144 16.70 -10.84 -9.61
CA ASP A 144 18.10 -11.07 -9.22
C ASP A 144 18.15 -11.40 -7.72
N GLU A 145 18.75 -12.53 -7.36
CA GLU A 145 18.75 -13.03 -5.98
C GLU A 145 19.52 -12.10 -5.03
N ARG A 146 20.53 -11.37 -5.51
CA ARG A 146 21.25 -10.38 -4.71
C ARG A 146 20.35 -9.22 -4.35
N TYR A 147 19.54 -8.74 -5.31
CA TYR A 147 18.55 -7.71 -5.08
C TYR A 147 17.44 -8.18 -4.13
N LEU A 148 16.91 -9.38 -4.37
CA LEU A 148 15.85 -9.93 -3.52
C LEU A 148 16.33 -10.17 -2.07
N ALA A 149 17.61 -10.51 -1.88
CA ALA A 149 18.21 -10.62 -0.55
C ALA A 149 18.23 -9.25 0.19
N LEU A 150 18.53 -8.17 -0.53
CA LEU A 150 18.48 -6.81 0.01
C LEU A 150 17.04 -6.40 0.33
N VAL A 151 16.08 -6.71 -0.55
CA VAL A 151 14.65 -6.46 -0.31
C VAL A 151 14.14 -7.26 0.89
N LYS A 152 14.56 -8.51 1.05
CA LYS A 152 14.20 -9.32 2.23
C LYS A 152 14.65 -8.65 3.52
N ARG A 153 15.86 -8.12 3.55
CA ARG A 153 16.39 -7.37 4.70
C ARG A 153 15.56 -6.10 4.97
N LEU A 154 15.25 -5.34 3.91
CA LEU A 154 14.38 -4.17 4.00
C LEU A 154 13.02 -4.54 4.58
N PHE A 155 12.37 -5.56 4.03
CA PHE A 155 11.04 -5.99 4.46
C PHE A 155 11.05 -6.55 5.89
N ALA A 156 12.14 -7.17 6.34
CA ALA A 156 12.30 -7.58 7.72
C ALA A 156 12.33 -6.37 8.67
N ALA A 157 13.11 -5.34 8.33
CA ALA A 157 13.14 -4.09 9.10
C ALA A 157 11.78 -3.37 9.14
N TYR A 158 11.07 -3.31 8.00
CA TYR A 158 9.72 -2.75 7.94
C TYR A 158 8.72 -3.58 8.77
N ALA A 159 8.82 -4.89 8.71
CA ALA A 159 7.93 -5.79 9.43
C ALA A 159 8.03 -5.60 10.96
N GLU A 160 9.21 -5.36 11.50
CA GLU A 160 9.39 -5.07 12.93
C GLU A 160 8.56 -3.85 13.36
N GLN A 161 8.44 -2.85 12.49
CA GLN A 161 7.68 -1.62 12.76
C GLN A 161 6.19 -1.77 12.50
N ILE A 162 5.77 -2.54 11.47
CA ILE A 162 4.39 -2.56 10.96
C ILE A 162 3.56 -3.68 11.60
N ARG A 163 4.12 -4.86 11.89
CA ARG A 163 3.36 -6.02 12.38
C ARG A 163 2.45 -5.75 13.57
N PRO A 164 2.86 -4.96 14.59
CA PRO A 164 1.97 -4.63 15.70
C PRO A 164 0.71 -3.84 15.28
N TRP A 165 0.77 -3.21 14.09
CA TRP A 165 -0.26 -2.33 13.57
C TRP A 165 -1.10 -2.96 12.45
N LEU A 166 -0.85 -4.22 12.10
CA LEU A 166 -1.68 -4.93 11.12
C LEU A 166 -3.11 -5.10 11.66
N PHE A 167 -4.06 -5.19 10.75
CA PHE A 167 -5.47 -5.34 11.11
C PHE A 167 -5.71 -6.55 12.03
N ALA A 168 -5.13 -7.69 11.73
CA ALA A 168 -5.20 -8.89 12.59
C ALA A 168 -4.74 -8.66 14.02
N SER A 169 -3.80 -7.73 14.24
CA SER A 169 -3.31 -7.33 15.55
C SER A 169 -4.15 -6.20 16.19
N GLY A 170 -5.28 -5.83 15.59
CA GLY A 170 -6.12 -4.71 16.03
C GLY A 170 -5.60 -3.33 15.62
N GLY A 171 -4.64 -3.27 14.72
CA GLY A 171 -4.10 -2.03 14.16
C GLY A 171 -4.90 -1.46 13.01
N PRO A 172 -4.50 -0.30 12.47
CA PRO A 172 -5.19 0.36 11.38
C PRO A 172 -4.79 -0.14 9.99
N VAL A 173 -3.72 -0.94 9.85
CA VAL A 173 -3.18 -1.33 8.54
C VAL A 173 -4.04 -2.44 7.93
N ILE A 174 -4.79 -2.08 6.90
CA ILE A 174 -5.70 -3.00 6.17
C ILE A 174 -5.15 -3.42 4.82
N GLY A 175 -4.07 -2.82 4.35
CA GLY A 175 -3.50 -3.14 3.05
C GLY A 175 -2.03 -2.75 2.92
N LEU A 176 -1.33 -3.50 2.07
CA LEU A 176 0.06 -3.28 1.71
C LEU A 176 0.19 -3.24 0.18
N GLN A 177 0.88 -2.23 -0.33
CA GLN A 177 1.21 -2.16 -1.75
C GLN A 177 2.65 -2.63 -1.98
N LEU A 178 2.80 -3.47 -3.01
CA LEU A 178 4.07 -3.96 -3.50
C LEU A 178 4.42 -3.25 -4.80
N GLU A 179 5.64 -2.73 -4.90
CA GLU A 179 6.11 -1.98 -6.07
C GLU A 179 5.27 -0.72 -6.38
N ASN A 180 5.65 -0.01 -7.42
CA ASN A 180 4.87 1.07 -7.99
C ASN A 180 5.11 1.18 -9.49
N GLU A 181 4.02 1.22 -10.26
CA GLU A 181 4.05 1.33 -11.73
C GLU A 181 4.96 0.27 -12.37
N MET A 182 4.90 -0.95 -11.84
CA MET A 182 5.60 -2.09 -12.45
C MET A 182 4.80 -2.59 -13.64
N VAL A 183 5.48 -2.73 -14.76
CA VAL A 183 4.90 -3.27 -16.00
C VAL A 183 5.49 -4.66 -16.27
N GLY A 184 4.61 -5.65 -16.42
CA GLY A 184 4.94 -6.92 -17.05
C GLY A 184 5.76 -7.94 -16.25
N ASN A 185 6.16 -7.70 -15.00
CA ASN A 185 6.97 -8.66 -14.25
C ASN A 185 6.19 -9.32 -13.09
N ALA A 186 5.24 -10.19 -13.44
CA ALA A 186 4.39 -10.87 -12.46
C ALA A 186 5.20 -11.74 -11.47
N GLU A 187 6.26 -12.41 -11.94
CA GLU A 187 7.10 -13.25 -11.07
C GLU A 187 7.80 -12.43 -9.99
N TYR A 188 8.35 -11.29 -10.35
CA TYR A 188 8.95 -10.37 -9.37
C TYR A 188 7.94 -9.93 -8.31
N LEU A 189 6.71 -9.59 -8.70
CA LEU A 189 5.65 -9.20 -7.77
C LEU A 189 5.26 -10.34 -6.83
N ARG A 190 5.20 -11.59 -7.33
CA ARG A 190 5.00 -12.78 -6.49
C ARG A 190 6.12 -12.98 -5.49
N ARG A 191 7.36 -12.79 -5.93
CA ARG A 191 8.53 -12.84 -5.04
C ARG A 191 8.47 -11.78 -3.96
N LEU A 192 8.08 -10.54 -4.27
CA LEU A 192 7.88 -9.49 -3.27
C LEU A 192 6.80 -9.88 -2.26
N LYS A 193 5.65 -10.38 -2.73
CA LYS A 193 4.58 -10.85 -1.83
C LYS A 193 5.07 -11.98 -0.92
N ALA A 194 5.76 -12.96 -1.48
CA ALA A 194 6.32 -14.05 -0.70
C ALA A 194 7.30 -13.57 0.37
N LEU A 195 8.15 -12.58 0.06
CA LEU A 195 9.05 -11.96 1.04
C LEU A 195 8.29 -11.21 2.14
N ALA A 196 7.24 -10.46 1.79
CA ALA A 196 6.41 -9.77 2.77
C ALA A 196 5.73 -10.76 3.73
N LEU A 197 5.14 -11.84 3.19
CA LEU A 197 4.53 -12.91 3.98
C LEU A 197 5.56 -13.62 4.87
N ALA A 198 6.74 -13.94 4.35
CA ALA A 198 7.81 -14.57 5.11
C ALA A 198 8.32 -13.70 6.28
N CYS A 199 8.19 -12.37 6.15
CA CYS A 199 8.48 -11.42 7.24
C CYS A 199 7.27 -11.24 8.20
N GLY A 200 6.17 -11.95 8.00
CA GLY A 200 4.98 -11.88 8.86
C GLY A 200 4.10 -10.66 8.59
N MET A 201 4.26 -10.00 7.45
CA MET A 201 3.40 -8.89 7.05
C MET A 201 2.12 -9.43 6.38
N HIS A 202 1.28 -10.10 7.15
CA HIS A 202 -0.05 -10.54 6.70
C HIS A 202 -1.03 -9.38 6.75
N THR A 203 -1.82 -9.19 5.71
CA THR A 203 -2.81 -8.11 5.61
C THR A 203 -4.01 -8.59 4.79
N PRO A 204 -5.22 -8.03 5.02
CA PRO A 204 -6.38 -8.35 4.20
C PRO A 204 -6.23 -8.03 2.71
N LEU A 205 -5.47 -6.97 2.38
CA LEU A 205 -5.37 -6.49 1.02
C LEU A 205 -3.91 -6.36 0.57
N TYR A 206 -3.55 -7.08 -0.49
CA TYR A 206 -2.31 -6.82 -1.21
C TYR A 206 -2.63 -6.18 -2.55
N THR A 207 -1.93 -5.10 -2.89
CA THR A 207 -2.11 -4.41 -4.17
C THR A 207 -0.79 -4.23 -4.88
N VAL A 208 -0.89 -4.02 -6.19
CA VAL A 208 0.19 -3.55 -7.05
C VAL A 208 -0.35 -2.43 -7.92
N THR A 209 0.50 -1.48 -8.33
CA THR A 209 0.14 -0.47 -9.32
C THR A 209 0.90 -0.69 -10.60
N GLY A 210 0.27 -0.44 -11.74
CA GLY A 210 0.87 -0.50 -13.06
C GLY A 210 0.08 0.30 -14.08
N TRP A 211 0.69 0.59 -15.21
CA TRP A 211 0.03 1.22 -16.33
C TRP A 211 -0.57 0.16 -17.27
N GLY A 212 -1.89 0.19 -17.40
CA GLY A 212 -2.60 -0.74 -18.30
C GLY A 212 -2.65 -2.19 -17.80
N ALA A 213 -3.14 -3.09 -18.65
CA ALA A 213 -3.43 -4.50 -18.37
C ALA A 213 -2.18 -5.41 -18.25
N ASN A 214 -0.98 -4.84 -18.14
CA ASN A 214 0.25 -5.59 -18.31
C ASN A 214 0.77 -6.30 -17.06
N VAL A 215 0.12 -6.13 -15.92
CA VAL A 215 0.42 -6.89 -14.70
C VAL A 215 -0.57 -8.03 -14.62
N GLN A 216 -0.20 -9.18 -15.18
CA GLN A 216 -1.02 -10.39 -15.11
C GLN A 216 -0.68 -11.16 -13.84
N LEU A 217 -1.41 -10.87 -12.78
CA LEU A 217 -1.45 -11.69 -11.59
C LEU A 217 -2.78 -12.45 -11.55
N PRO A 218 -2.78 -13.74 -11.14
CA PRO A 218 -4.01 -14.44 -10.86
C PRO A 218 -4.87 -13.70 -9.84
N TRP A 219 -6.17 -13.77 -10.01
CA TRP A 219 -7.12 -13.24 -9.03
C TRP A 219 -6.85 -13.81 -7.64
N GLY A 220 -6.81 -12.93 -6.63
CA GLY A 220 -6.52 -13.29 -5.25
C GLY A 220 -5.04 -13.26 -4.85
N GLU A 221 -4.10 -13.14 -5.80
CA GLU A 221 -2.69 -12.92 -5.42
C GLU A 221 -2.43 -11.48 -4.99
N ALA A 222 -2.88 -10.50 -5.80
CA ALA A 222 -2.89 -9.09 -5.45
C ALA A 222 -3.97 -8.37 -6.28
N LEU A 223 -4.48 -7.25 -5.78
CA LEU A 223 -5.37 -6.38 -6.52
C LEU A 223 -4.56 -5.41 -7.39
N PRO A 224 -4.75 -5.39 -8.71
CA PRO A 224 -4.16 -4.36 -9.55
C PRO A 224 -4.87 -3.03 -9.29
N VAL A 225 -4.10 -2.00 -8.99
CA VAL A 225 -4.60 -0.63 -8.85
C VAL A 225 -4.08 0.17 -10.04
N TYR A 226 -5.00 0.78 -10.76
CA TYR A 226 -4.70 1.64 -11.92
C TYR A 226 -4.99 3.09 -11.55
N GLY A 227 -4.08 3.98 -11.89
CA GLY A 227 -4.36 5.41 -11.88
C GLY A 227 -5.34 5.73 -13.02
N ALA A 228 -6.47 6.37 -12.68
CA ALA A 228 -7.36 6.95 -13.67
C ALA A 228 -7.22 8.47 -13.60
N TYR A 229 -6.79 9.07 -14.68
CA TYR A 229 -6.79 10.52 -14.82
C TYR A 229 -8.06 10.93 -15.58
N PRO A 230 -8.96 11.69 -14.97
CA PRO A 230 -10.24 12.08 -15.59
C PRO A 230 -10.07 12.96 -16.83
N ALA A 231 -8.95 13.63 -16.94
CA ALA A 231 -8.47 14.28 -18.17
C ALA A 231 -6.96 14.08 -18.21
N ALA A 232 -6.42 13.74 -19.36
CA ALA A 232 -4.98 13.75 -19.54
C ALA A 232 -4.56 15.21 -19.84
N PRO A 233 -4.13 15.97 -18.80
CA PRO A 233 -3.86 17.41 -18.97
C PRO A 233 -2.66 17.69 -19.87
N TRP A 234 -1.94 16.63 -20.28
CA TRP A 234 -0.78 16.68 -21.16
C TRP A 234 -1.02 16.01 -22.53
N THR A 235 -2.23 15.59 -22.84
CA THR A 235 -2.61 15.21 -24.21
C THR A 235 -3.30 16.37 -24.87
N GLU A 236 -2.75 16.84 -25.98
CA GLU A 236 -3.45 17.76 -26.87
C GLU A 236 -4.68 17.06 -27.43
N HIS A 237 -5.81 17.74 -27.41
CA HIS A 237 -7.08 17.30 -27.98
C HIS A 237 -7.22 17.79 -29.40
#